data_6dec9be384038383886562c6e2cbf18a
#
_entry.id   6dec9be384038383886562c6e2cbf18a
#
_cell.length_a   1.000
_cell.length_b   1.000
_cell.length_c   1.000
_cell.angle_alpha   90.00
_cell.angle_beta   90.00
_cell.angle_gamma   90.00
#
_symmetry.space_group_name_H-M   'P 1'
#
loop_
_entity.id
_entity.type
_entity.pdbx_description
1 polymer ?
#
loop_
_entity_poly.entity_id
_entity_poly.type
_entity_poly.pdbx_seq_one_letter_code
_entity_poly.pdbx_strand_id
1 'polypeptide(L)'
;LKTAPRVLLIDDEVTFLEYLAKRLEREGFSVVKAESGEKALDIASTQTFDVAIVDLKMPGIDGVETQRRLKEIQPFMECIVLTGHGSIQTALESGRHRAYQYLLKPAEYEELVKNIKEAHALSMKSRQDEFERRLQELSKAGLGAKALRTAVMELRRSLGLPEE
;
A
#
# COMPACT_ATOMS: atom_id res chain seq x y z
N LEU A 1 3.99 -19.98 2.26
CA LEU A 1 4.30 -19.05 3.37
C LEU A 1 3.58 -17.72 3.12
N LYS A 2 2.67 -17.38 4.01
CA LYS A 2 2.07 -16.04 3.99
C LYS A 2 3.15 -15.02 4.36
N THR A 3 3.51 -14.16 3.42
CA THR A 3 4.39 -13.03 3.71
C THR A 3 3.67 -12.00 4.60
N ALA A 4 4.39 -11.39 5.54
CA ALA A 4 3.86 -10.32 6.36
C ALA A 4 3.42 -9.13 5.48
N PRO A 5 2.27 -8.52 5.73
CA PRO A 5 1.88 -7.28 5.04
C PRO A 5 2.96 -6.21 5.18
N ARG A 6 3.32 -5.58 4.07
CA ARG A 6 4.28 -4.47 4.02
C ARG A 6 3.51 -3.16 4.08
N VAL A 7 3.68 -2.43 5.17
CA VAL A 7 2.92 -1.22 5.48
C VAL A 7 3.82 0.01 5.43
N LEU A 8 3.41 1.01 4.66
CA LEU A 8 4.00 2.35 4.66
C LEU A 8 3.14 3.27 5.51
N LEU A 9 3.68 3.74 6.64
CA LEU A 9 2.97 4.58 7.59
C LEU A 9 3.41 6.03 7.43
N ILE A 10 2.47 6.93 7.09
CA ILE A 10 2.75 8.31 6.69
C ILE A 10 1.97 9.28 7.58
N ASP A 11 2.68 10.02 8.42
CA ASP A 11 2.13 11.00 9.34
C ASP A 11 3.23 11.98 9.77
N ASP A 12 2.93 13.26 9.88
CA ASP A 12 3.88 14.27 10.34
C ASP A 12 4.00 14.33 11.88
N GLU A 13 3.07 13.73 12.60
CA GLU A 13 3.14 13.57 14.06
C GLU A 13 4.09 12.41 14.44
N VAL A 14 5.36 12.76 14.67
CA VAL A 14 6.43 11.77 14.91
C VAL A 14 6.14 10.83 16.08
N THR A 15 5.61 11.36 17.18
CA THR A 15 5.26 10.54 18.36
C THR A 15 4.20 9.50 18.05
N PHE A 16 3.15 9.89 17.31
CA PHE A 16 2.10 8.99 16.84
C PHE A 16 2.65 7.93 15.88
N LEU A 17 3.48 8.36 14.93
CA LEU A 17 4.13 7.50 13.94
C LEU A 17 4.97 6.40 14.61
N GLU A 18 5.82 6.77 15.57
CA GLU A 18 6.65 5.82 16.34
C GLU A 18 5.80 4.84 17.16
N TYR A 19 4.79 5.35 17.85
CA TYR A 19 3.89 4.53 18.66
C TYR A 19 3.13 3.50 17.81
N LEU A 20 2.51 3.94 16.72
CA LEU A 20 1.72 3.06 15.86
C LEU A 20 2.60 2.05 15.14
N ALA A 21 3.76 2.46 14.66
CA ALA A 21 4.71 1.56 14.00
C ALA A 21 5.10 0.39 14.91
N LYS A 22 5.44 0.67 16.17
CA LYS A 22 5.79 -0.36 17.15
C LYS A 22 4.65 -1.36 17.38
N ARG A 23 3.43 -0.87 17.50
CA ARG A 23 2.26 -1.73 17.69
C ARG A 23 2.03 -2.64 16.48
N LEU A 24 2.11 -2.10 15.28
CA LEU A 24 1.93 -2.85 14.05
C LEU A 24 3.04 -3.88 13.82
N GLU A 25 4.28 -3.56 14.17
CA GLU A 25 5.38 -4.51 14.11
C GLU A 25 5.17 -5.69 15.06
N ARG A 26 4.65 -5.45 16.26
CA ARG A 26 4.29 -6.52 17.21
C ARG A 26 3.15 -7.39 16.71
N GLU A 27 2.27 -6.84 15.88
CA GLU A 27 1.19 -7.59 15.21
C GLU A 27 1.72 -8.49 14.09
N GLY A 28 2.96 -8.31 13.68
CA GLY A 28 3.62 -9.09 12.64
C GLY A 28 3.70 -8.39 11.28
N PHE A 29 3.34 -7.11 11.19
CA PHE A 29 3.49 -6.33 9.96
C PHE A 29 4.92 -5.84 9.77
N SER A 30 5.35 -5.74 8.52
CA SER A 30 6.60 -5.06 8.16
C SER A 30 6.29 -3.58 7.92
N VAL A 31 6.80 -2.69 8.77
CA VAL A 31 6.42 -1.27 8.76
C VAL A 31 7.60 -0.40 8.40
N VAL A 32 7.39 0.52 7.48
CA VAL A 32 8.31 1.62 7.17
C VAL A 32 7.58 2.94 7.44
N LYS A 33 8.26 3.87 8.10
CA LYS A 33 7.72 5.17 8.50
C LYS A 33 8.18 6.27 7.55
N ALA A 34 7.25 7.19 7.24
CA ALA A 34 7.54 8.42 6.51
C ALA A 34 6.88 9.60 7.23
N GLU A 35 7.64 10.65 7.50
CA GLU A 35 7.16 11.84 8.22
C GLU A 35 6.49 12.88 7.31
N SER A 36 6.49 12.65 6.01
CA SER A 36 5.90 13.53 5.01
C SER A 36 5.49 12.75 3.77
N GLY A 37 4.64 13.37 2.94
CA GLY A 37 4.27 12.80 1.65
C GLY A 37 5.48 12.66 0.71
N GLU A 38 6.38 13.63 0.69
CA GLU A 38 7.59 13.61 -0.13
C GLU A 38 8.50 12.44 0.25
N LYS A 39 8.73 12.22 1.54
CA LYS A 39 9.49 11.07 2.03
C LYS A 39 8.83 9.74 1.68
N ALA A 40 7.51 9.67 1.78
CA ALA A 40 6.76 8.49 1.41
C ALA A 40 6.95 8.14 -0.07
N LEU A 41 6.92 9.13 -0.97
CA LEU A 41 7.15 8.93 -2.39
C LEU A 41 8.57 8.44 -2.68
N ASP A 42 9.57 9.01 -2.03
CA ASP A 42 10.97 8.57 -2.17
C ASP A 42 11.12 7.10 -1.75
N ILE A 43 10.56 6.73 -0.62
CA ILE A 43 10.58 5.35 -0.10
C ILE A 43 9.86 4.41 -1.07
N ALA A 44 8.67 4.78 -1.55
CA ALA A 44 7.87 3.95 -2.47
C ALA A 44 8.51 3.80 -3.86
N SER A 45 9.45 4.65 -4.21
CA SER A 45 10.22 4.54 -5.47
C SER A 45 11.25 3.40 -5.43
N THR A 46 11.63 2.92 -4.26
CA THR A 46 12.67 1.89 -4.08
C THR A 46 12.18 0.64 -3.36
N GLN A 47 11.07 0.71 -2.65
CA GLN A 47 10.50 -0.41 -1.89
C GLN A 47 9.03 -0.61 -2.27
N THR A 48 8.58 -1.86 -2.28
CA THR A 48 7.20 -2.23 -2.58
C THR A 48 6.40 -2.39 -1.30
N PHE A 49 5.18 -1.83 -1.28
CA PHE A 49 4.24 -1.92 -0.16
C PHE A 49 2.90 -2.49 -0.60
N ASP A 50 2.20 -3.09 0.33
CA ASP A 50 0.85 -3.64 0.12
C ASP A 50 -0.21 -2.63 0.55
N VAL A 51 0.05 -1.93 1.66
CA VAL A 51 -0.86 -0.96 2.28
C VAL A 51 -0.09 0.28 2.69
N ALA A 52 -0.65 1.45 2.43
CA ALA A 52 -0.22 2.73 3.00
C ALA A 52 -1.27 3.24 3.98
N ILE A 53 -0.83 3.75 5.13
CA ILE A 53 -1.68 4.46 6.09
C ILE A 53 -1.28 5.92 6.04
N VAL A 54 -2.20 6.80 5.68
CA VAL A 54 -1.90 8.19 5.32
C VAL A 54 -2.76 9.16 6.12
N ASP A 55 -2.13 10.16 6.76
CA ASP A 55 -2.83 11.34 7.26
C ASP A 55 -3.13 12.32 6.11
N LEU A 56 -4.31 12.95 6.11
CA LEU A 56 -4.68 13.92 5.08
C LEU A 56 -4.02 15.27 5.25
N LYS A 57 -3.86 15.76 6.49
CA LYS A 57 -3.27 17.05 6.77
C LYS A 57 -1.80 16.94 7.16
N MET A 58 -0.94 17.28 6.23
CA MET A 58 0.51 17.32 6.44
C MET A 58 1.09 18.57 5.78
N PRO A 59 2.20 19.12 6.32
CA PRO A 59 2.98 20.15 5.62
C PRO A 59 3.54 19.60 4.29
N GLY A 60 3.72 20.47 3.31
CA GLY A 60 4.14 20.06 1.96
C GLY A 60 2.97 19.51 1.15
N ILE A 61 3.16 18.40 0.46
CA ILE A 61 2.04 17.72 -0.20
C ILE A 61 1.12 17.09 0.85
N ASP A 62 -0.18 17.26 0.67
CA ASP A 62 -1.18 16.69 1.57
C ASP A 62 -1.39 15.18 1.32
N GLY A 63 -2.23 14.55 2.15
CA GLY A 63 -2.49 13.13 2.04
C GLY A 63 -3.24 12.72 0.78
N VAL A 64 -4.08 13.59 0.23
CA VAL A 64 -4.80 13.32 -1.03
C VAL A 64 -3.84 13.26 -2.20
N GLU A 65 -2.95 14.23 -2.32
CA GLU A 65 -1.91 14.26 -3.36
C GLU A 65 -0.89 13.13 -3.17
N THR A 66 -0.54 12.83 -1.92
CA THR A 66 0.34 11.70 -1.60
C THR A 66 -0.26 10.39 -2.09
N GLN A 67 -1.53 10.11 -1.81
CA GLN A 67 -2.22 8.92 -2.29
C GLN A 67 -2.21 8.83 -3.81
N ARG A 68 -2.54 9.94 -4.47
CA ARG A 68 -2.60 9.98 -5.94
C ARG A 68 -1.27 9.56 -6.56
N ARG A 69 -0.18 10.12 -6.07
CA ARG A 69 1.17 9.82 -6.56
C ARG A 69 1.64 8.41 -6.18
N LEU A 70 1.33 7.96 -4.98
CA LEU A 70 1.62 6.60 -4.55
C LEU A 70 0.94 5.55 -5.45
N LYS A 71 -0.32 5.77 -5.81
CA LYS A 71 -1.05 4.89 -6.72
C LYS A 71 -0.46 4.87 -8.14
N GLU A 72 0.12 5.96 -8.61
CA GLU A 72 0.83 6.00 -9.89
C GLU A 72 2.13 5.16 -9.83
N ILE A 73 2.86 5.25 -8.73
CA ILE A 73 4.12 4.49 -8.53
C ILE A 73 3.83 3.01 -8.27
N GLN A 74 2.84 2.72 -7.44
CA GLN A 74 2.46 1.36 -7.02
C GLN A 74 0.96 1.15 -7.15
N PRO A 75 0.47 0.76 -8.34
CA PRO A 75 -0.98 0.66 -8.61
C PRO A 75 -1.73 -0.36 -7.73
N PHE A 76 -1.03 -1.35 -7.20
CA PHE A 76 -1.65 -2.41 -6.39
C PHE A 76 -1.62 -2.14 -4.88
N MET A 77 -0.97 -1.05 -4.46
CA MET A 77 -0.97 -0.64 -3.05
C MET A 77 -2.32 -0.05 -2.69
N GLU A 78 -2.92 -0.51 -1.60
CA GLU A 78 -4.15 0.05 -1.06
C GLU A 78 -3.85 1.09 0.01
N CYS A 79 -4.64 2.17 0.05
CA CYS A 79 -4.47 3.25 1.02
C CYS A 79 -5.59 3.24 2.05
N ILE A 80 -5.21 3.37 3.32
CA ILE A 80 -6.12 3.64 4.43
C ILE A 80 -5.82 5.06 4.91
N VAL A 81 -6.84 5.90 4.96
CA VAL A 81 -6.71 7.25 5.54
C VAL A 81 -7.03 7.19 7.02
N LEU A 82 -6.12 7.71 7.84
CA LEU A 82 -6.27 7.80 9.28
C LEU A 82 -6.00 9.24 9.71
N THR A 83 -7.04 10.03 9.94
CA THR A 83 -6.94 11.48 10.11
C THR A 83 -7.98 12.07 11.07
N GLY A 84 -7.83 13.36 11.41
CA GLY A 84 -8.78 14.08 12.24
C GLY A 84 -10.09 14.45 11.53
N HIS A 85 -11.10 14.82 12.31
CA HIS A 85 -12.53 14.86 11.94
C HIS A 85 -12.88 15.66 10.67
N GLY A 86 -12.45 16.92 10.55
CA GLY A 86 -12.88 17.78 9.43
C GLY A 86 -12.26 17.43 8.07
N SER A 87 -11.14 16.71 8.06
CA SER A 87 -10.38 16.38 6.86
C SER A 87 -11.01 15.27 6.03
N ILE A 88 -11.68 14.29 6.65
CA ILE A 88 -12.36 13.19 5.96
C ILE A 88 -13.54 13.74 5.15
N GLN A 89 -14.37 14.57 5.75
CA GLN A 89 -15.51 15.17 5.08
C GLN A 89 -15.08 15.99 3.87
N THR A 90 -14.04 16.82 4.01
CA THR A 90 -13.49 17.62 2.92
C THR A 90 -12.99 16.73 1.76
N ALA A 91 -12.30 15.63 2.07
CA ALA A 91 -11.83 14.68 1.06
C ALA A 91 -12.98 14.00 0.31
N LEU A 92 -14.02 13.60 1.02
CA LEU A 92 -15.22 12.99 0.42
C LEU A 92 -16.00 13.96 -0.44
N GLU A 93 -16.21 15.19 0.01
CA GLU A 93 -16.92 16.24 -0.72
C GLU A 93 -16.17 16.70 -1.98
N SER A 94 -14.84 16.66 -1.98
CA SER A 94 -14.03 17.01 -3.16
C SER A 94 -14.03 15.96 -4.26
N GLY A 95 -14.65 14.78 -4.02
CA GLY A 95 -14.64 13.67 -4.96
C GLY A 95 -13.27 13.00 -5.15
N ARG A 96 -12.29 13.33 -4.31
CA ARG A 96 -10.92 12.82 -4.37
C ARG A 96 -10.68 11.63 -3.43
N HIS A 97 -11.70 10.85 -3.16
CA HIS A 97 -11.64 9.70 -2.27
C HIS A 97 -11.19 8.45 -3.07
N ARG A 98 -9.92 8.08 -2.92
CA ARG A 98 -9.31 6.91 -3.56
C ARG A 98 -8.76 5.89 -2.55
N ALA A 99 -9.07 6.09 -1.28
CA ALA A 99 -8.65 5.17 -0.24
C ALA A 99 -9.57 3.95 -0.17
N TYR A 100 -8.99 2.82 0.22
CA TYR A 100 -9.74 1.62 0.60
C TYR A 100 -10.71 1.90 1.76
N GLN A 101 -10.24 2.66 2.77
CA GLN A 101 -11.02 3.03 3.95
C GLN A 101 -10.56 4.35 4.53
N TYR A 102 -11.49 5.05 5.17
CA TYR A 102 -11.27 6.30 5.90
C TYR A 102 -11.59 6.07 7.37
N LEU A 103 -10.63 6.30 8.25
CA LEU A 103 -10.75 6.15 9.70
C LEU A 103 -10.47 7.48 10.41
N LEU A 104 -11.31 7.80 11.41
CA LEU A 104 -11.10 8.95 12.27
C LEU A 104 -10.11 8.65 13.39
N LYS A 105 -9.20 9.59 13.67
CA LYS A 105 -8.39 9.58 14.90
C LYS A 105 -9.22 10.08 16.10
N PRO A 106 -9.15 9.43 17.27
CA PRO A 106 -8.47 8.17 17.55
C PRO A 106 -9.26 6.97 17.00
N ALA A 107 -8.61 6.09 16.25
CA ALA A 107 -9.23 4.89 15.72
C ALA A 107 -9.06 3.70 16.67
N GLU A 108 -10.03 2.81 16.70
CA GLU A 108 -9.91 1.51 17.37
C GLU A 108 -8.79 0.71 16.72
N TYR A 109 -7.82 0.25 17.52
CA TYR A 109 -6.66 -0.46 17.00
C TYR A 109 -7.04 -1.75 16.27
N GLU A 110 -7.97 -2.53 16.83
CA GLU A 110 -8.47 -3.77 16.21
C GLU A 110 -9.16 -3.49 14.86
N GLU A 111 -9.88 -2.39 14.74
CA GLU A 111 -10.48 -1.96 13.47
C GLU A 111 -9.40 -1.60 12.44
N LEU A 112 -8.36 -0.88 12.85
CA LEU A 112 -7.23 -0.55 11.98
C LEU A 112 -6.53 -1.82 11.49
N VAL A 113 -6.22 -2.75 12.37
CA VAL A 113 -5.60 -4.04 12.02
C VAL A 113 -6.45 -4.83 11.05
N LYS A 114 -7.75 -4.90 11.30
CA LYS A 114 -8.71 -5.56 10.39
C LYS A 114 -8.66 -4.94 9.01
N ASN A 115 -8.71 -3.62 8.91
CA ASN A 115 -8.65 -2.90 7.64
C ASN A 115 -7.32 -3.10 6.90
N ILE A 116 -6.21 -3.16 7.63
CA ILE A 116 -4.89 -3.47 7.02
C ILE A 116 -4.90 -4.86 6.41
N LYS A 117 -5.42 -5.86 7.13
CA LYS A 117 -5.49 -7.25 6.63
C LYS A 117 -6.39 -7.38 5.40
N GLU A 118 -7.54 -6.72 5.40
CA GLU A 118 -8.46 -6.69 4.26
C GLU A 118 -7.85 -5.96 3.05
N ALA A 119 -7.23 -4.81 3.27
CA ALA A 119 -6.53 -4.06 2.21
C ALA A 119 -5.35 -4.86 1.63
N HIS A 120 -4.59 -5.54 2.47
CA HIS A 120 -3.52 -6.44 2.03
C HIS A 120 -4.07 -7.58 1.16
N ALA A 121 -5.14 -8.23 1.58
CA ALA A 121 -5.78 -9.28 0.79
C ALA A 121 -6.24 -8.78 -0.59
N LEU A 122 -6.81 -7.57 -0.64
CA LEU A 122 -7.21 -6.94 -1.90
C LEU A 122 -6.01 -6.63 -2.79
N SER A 123 -4.93 -6.09 -2.23
CA SER A 123 -3.68 -5.82 -2.94
C SER A 123 -3.11 -7.10 -3.57
N MET A 124 -3.05 -8.17 -2.79
CA MET A 124 -2.54 -9.46 -3.26
C MET A 124 -3.43 -10.07 -4.35
N LYS A 125 -4.74 -9.96 -4.22
CA LYS A 125 -5.68 -10.40 -5.24
C LYS A 125 -5.49 -9.65 -6.55
N SER A 126 -5.37 -8.35 -6.50
CA SER A 126 -5.16 -7.50 -7.68
C SER A 126 -3.85 -7.84 -8.41
N ARG A 127 -2.78 -8.12 -7.65
CA ARG A 127 -1.49 -8.58 -8.21
C ARG A 127 -1.60 -9.95 -8.85
N GLN A 128 -2.34 -10.85 -8.23
CA GLN A 128 -2.56 -12.20 -8.76
C GLN A 128 -3.38 -12.16 -10.06
N ASP A 129 -4.44 -11.36 -10.10
CA ASP A 129 -5.25 -11.17 -11.31
C ASP A 129 -4.41 -10.61 -12.47
N GLU A 130 -3.55 -9.64 -12.19
CA GLU A 130 -2.62 -9.08 -13.19
C GLU A 130 -1.56 -10.11 -13.63
N PHE A 131 -1.05 -10.91 -12.70
CA PHE A 131 -0.14 -12.00 -13.03
C PHE A 131 -0.78 -13.00 -14.00
N GLU A 132 -1.99 -13.44 -13.72
CA GLU A 132 -2.71 -14.39 -14.57
C GLU A 132 -2.98 -13.83 -15.96
N ARG A 133 -3.37 -12.54 -16.04
CA ARG A 133 -3.57 -11.84 -17.31
C ARG A 133 -2.28 -11.83 -18.15
N ARG A 134 -1.17 -11.44 -17.55
CA ARG A 134 0.12 -11.40 -18.25
C ARG A 134 0.68 -12.77 -18.56
N LEU A 135 0.41 -13.76 -17.72
CA LEU A 135 0.80 -15.14 -17.96
C LEU A 135 0.15 -15.70 -19.24
N GLN A 136 -1.13 -15.39 -19.47
CA GLN A 136 -1.82 -15.74 -20.71
C GLN A 136 -1.17 -15.10 -21.93
N GLU A 137 -0.74 -13.85 -21.85
CA GLU A 137 -0.01 -13.18 -22.93
C GLU A 137 1.35 -13.84 -23.19
N LEU A 138 2.10 -14.20 -22.15
CA LEU A 138 3.37 -14.89 -22.26
C LEU A 138 3.22 -16.27 -22.90
N SER A 139 2.17 -16.99 -22.58
CA SER A 139 1.90 -18.32 -23.15
C SER A 139 1.64 -18.29 -24.66
N LYS A 140 1.15 -17.17 -25.17
CA LYS A 140 0.90 -16.93 -26.61
C LYS A 140 2.13 -16.43 -27.37
N ALA A 141 3.20 -16.03 -26.67
CA ALA A 141 4.38 -15.43 -27.28
C ALA A 141 5.32 -16.44 -27.97
N GLY A 142 5.05 -17.74 -27.89
CA GLY A 142 5.86 -18.78 -28.56
C GLY A 142 7.25 -18.97 -27.96
N LEU A 143 7.44 -18.62 -26.69
CA LEU A 143 8.72 -18.77 -25.98
C LEU A 143 9.06 -20.23 -25.71
N GLY A 144 10.36 -20.56 -25.81
CA GLY A 144 10.85 -21.86 -25.35
C GLY A 144 10.73 -22.02 -23.83
N ALA A 145 10.72 -23.26 -23.33
CA ALA A 145 10.47 -23.57 -21.92
C ALA A 145 11.37 -22.83 -20.92
N LYS A 146 12.64 -22.66 -21.25
CA LYS A 146 13.60 -21.92 -20.39
C LYS A 146 13.27 -20.42 -20.35
N ALA A 147 13.04 -19.82 -21.51
CA ALA A 147 12.70 -18.40 -21.61
C ALA A 147 11.36 -18.09 -20.93
N LEU A 148 10.38 -18.97 -21.08
CA LEU A 148 9.08 -18.83 -20.42
C LEU A 148 9.23 -18.88 -18.89
N ARG A 149 9.99 -19.83 -18.34
CA ARG A 149 10.25 -19.89 -16.88
C ARG A 149 10.88 -18.62 -16.35
N THR A 150 11.90 -18.12 -17.04
CA THR A 150 12.56 -16.85 -16.66
C THR A 150 11.57 -15.69 -16.66
N ALA A 151 10.78 -15.56 -17.73
CA ALA A 151 9.78 -14.48 -17.85
C ALA A 151 8.71 -14.58 -16.76
N VAL A 152 8.26 -15.78 -16.41
CA VAL A 152 7.28 -15.98 -15.30
C VAL A 152 7.87 -15.58 -13.96
N MET A 153 9.12 -15.95 -13.67
CA MET A 153 9.80 -15.56 -12.43
C MET A 153 9.99 -14.04 -12.33
N GLU A 154 10.41 -13.41 -13.41
CA GLU A 154 10.55 -11.94 -13.47
C GLU A 154 9.21 -11.24 -13.29
N LEU A 155 8.15 -11.75 -13.88
CA LEU A 155 6.80 -11.21 -13.74
C LEU A 155 6.31 -11.31 -12.28
N ARG A 156 6.49 -12.45 -11.62
CA ARG A 156 6.15 -12.59 -10.19
C ARG A 156 6.90 -11.57 -9.33
N ARG A 157 8.19 -11.44 -9.57
CA ARG A 157 9.04 -10.48 -8.85
C ARG A 157 8.59 -9.05 -9.07
N SER A 158 8.31 -8.67 -10.32
CA SER A 158 7.87 -7.30 -10.66
C SER A 158 6.52 -6.94 -10.04
N LEU A 159 5.65 -7.92 -9.82
CA LEU A 159 4.36 -7.74 -9.16
C LEU A 159 4.44 -7.86 -7.63
N GLY A 160 5.62 -8.15 -7.06
CA GLY A 160 5.78 -8.34 -5.63
C GLY A 160 5.05 -9.57 -5.07
N LEU A 161 4.83 -10.58 -5.90
CA LEU A 161 4.24 -11.84 -5.49
C LEU A 161 5.32 -12.78 -4.90
N PRO A 162 4.95 -13.66 -3.94
CA PRO A 162 5.87 -14.63 -3.38
C PRO A 162 6.44 -15.55 -4.47
N GLU A 163 7.70 -15.94 -4.31
CA GLU A 163 8.29 -17.03 -5.09
C GLU A 163 7.67 -18.36 -4.62
N GLU A 164 7.24 -19.20 -5.57
CA GLU A 164 6.79 -20.57 -5.29
C GLU A 164 7.97 -21.51 -5.14
#